data_b45695e75b3021723712e546c6891f4b
#
_entry.id   b45695e75b3021723712e546c6891f4b
#
_cell.length_a   1.000
_cell.length_b   1.000
_cell.length_c   1.000
_cell.angle_alpha   90.00
_cell.angle_beta   90.00
_cell.angle_gamma   90.00
#
_symmetry.space_group_name_H-M   'P 1'
#
loop_
_entity.id
_entity.type
_entity.pdbx_description
1 polymer ?
#
loop_
_entity_poly.entity_id
_entity_poly.type
_entity_poly.pdbx_seq_one_letter_code
_entity_poly.pdbx_strand_id
1 'polypeptide(L)'
;MGKTRPCVVVSLDSLNPILPTVVICPLTSRLRPHWRTRLQVCSAGHASDVCADQIRVVSKSRLAGCIGRLSADDARALLELLTEMYGAR
;
A
#
# COMPACT_ATOMS: atom_id res chain seq x y z
N MET A 1 9.79 15.85 12.45
CA MET A 1 8.62 15.35 13.05
C MET A 1 7.62 14.88 12.03
N GLY A 2 7.45 13.64 11.89
CA GLY A 2 6.55 13.09 10.91
C GLY A 2 5.12 13.00 11.41
N LYS A 3 4.17 13.34 10.57
CA LYS A 3 2.79 12.95 10.81
C LYS A 3 2.65 11.48 10.51
N THR A 4 1.81 10.80 11.30
CA THR A 4 1.41 9.43 11.00
C THR A 4 0.54 9.46 9.75
N ARG A 5 0.93 8.70 8.72
CA ARG A 5 0.18 8.62 7.47
C ARG A 5 -0.17 7.16 7.19
N PRO A 6 -1.37 6.89 6.68
CA PRO A 6 -1.75 5.53 6.35
C PRO A 6 -0.95 5.00 5.16
N CYS A 7 -0.70 3.71 5.17
CA CYS A 7 -0.06 3.02 4.05
C CYS A 7 -0.55 1.57 4.01
N VAL A 8 -0.31 0.92 2.89
CA VAL A 8 -0.60 -0.49 2.70
C VAL A 8 0.71 -1.26 2.70
N VAL A 9 0.82 -2.29 3.54
CA VAL A 9 1.96 -3.20 3.52
C VAL A 9 1.73 -4.20 2.40
N VAL A 10 2.63 -4.23 1.44
CA VAL A 10 2.51 -5.08 0.25
C VAL A 10 3.50 -6.22 0.22
N SER A 11 4.49 -6.23 1.12
CA SER A 11 5.40 -7.35 1.23
C SER A 11 4.70 -8.60 1.80
N LEU A 12 5.27 -9.76 1.53
CA LEU A 12 4.65 -11.03 1.92
C LEU A 12 4.54 -11.17 3.43
N ASP A 13 3.38 -11.62 3.90
CA ASP A 13 3.14 -11.87 5.31
C ASP A 13 4.14 -12.85 5.91
N SER A 14 4.59 -13.82 5.12
CA SER A 14 5.57 -14.80 5.58
C SER A 14 6.96 -14.20 5.79
N LEU A 15 7.29 -13.10 5.11
CA LEU A 15 8.58 -12.42 5.26
C LEU A 15 8.55 -11.30 6.29
N ASN A 16 7.39 -10.71 6.51
CA ASN A 16 7.26 -9.55 7.38
C ASN A 16 7.75 -9.81 8.82
N PRO A 17 7.50 -10.98 9.43
CA PRO A 17 8.03 -11.24 10.77
C PRO A 17 9.54 -11.44 10.80
N ILE A 18 10.14 -11.82 9.68
CA ILE A 18 11.56 -12.22 9.60
C ILE A 18 12.44 -11.01 9.32
N LEU A 19 12.00 -10.13 8.42
CA LEU A 19 12.79 -8.99 7.98
C LEU A 19 12.55 -7.77 8.86
N PRO A 20 13.57 -6.94 9.09
CA PRO A 20 13.40 -5.67 9.83
C PRO A 20 12.68 -4.60 9.03
N THR A 21 12.43 -4.84 7.75
CA THR A 21 11.81 -3.89 6.84
C THR A 21 10.55 -4.47 6.23
N VAL A 22 9.69 -3.60 5.74
CA VAL A 22 8.50 -3.96 4.95
C VAL A 22 8.44 -3.07 3.73
N VAL A 23 7.73 -3.54 2.71
CA VAL A 23 7.46 -2.74 1.51
C VAL A 23 6.06 -2.18 1.64
N ILE A 24 5.93 -0.89 1.42
CA ILE A 24 4.65 -0.19 1.56
C ILE A 24 4.31 0.64 0.32
N CYS A 25 3.01 0.87 0.15
CA CYS A 25 2.49 1.88 -0.76
C CYS A 25 1.71 2.89 0.07
N PRO A 26 2.00 4.19 -0.05
CA PRO A 26 1.23 5.20 0.69
C PRO A 26 -0.22 5.26 0.25
N LEU A 27 -1.09 5.64 1.18
CA LEU A 27 -2.48 5.98 0.90
C LEU A 27 -2.63 7.49 0.93
N THR A 28 -3.48 8.02 0.06
CA THR A 28 -3.81 9.45 0.07
C THR A 28 -5.32 9.62 -0.12
N SER A 29 -5.87 10.61 0.58
CA SER A 29 -7.27 11.00 0.40
C SER A 29 -7.47 11.86 -0.85
N ARG A 30 -6.39 12.33 -1.45
CA ARG A 30 -6.46 13.10 -2.69
C ARG A 30 -6.56 12.14 -3.87
N LEU A 31 -7.77 11.95 -4.36
CA LEU A 31 -8.06 10.98 -5.42
C LEU A 31 -7.59 11.48 -6.78
N ARG A 32 -7.03 10.56 -7.57
CA ARG A 32 -6.61 10.80 -8.94
C ARG A 32 -7.17 9.69 -9.83
N PRO A 33 -8.47 9.72 -10.13
CA PRO A 33 -9.14 8.58 -10.79
C PRO A 33 -8.61 8.26 -12.18
N HIS A 34 -7.93 9.21 -12.83
CA HIS A 34 -7.38 8.99 -14.17
C HIS A 34 -5.93 8.50 -14.16
N TRP A 35 -5.31 8.39 -12.99
CA TRP A 35 -3.93 7.96 -12.91
C TRP A 35 -3.85 6.43 -12.88
N ARG A 36 -3.16 5.87 -13.85
CA ARG A 36 -3.00 4.41 -13.98
C ARG A 36 -2.12 3.82 -12.89
N THR A 37 -1.39 4.64 -12.15
CA THR A 37 -0.50 4.23 -11.06
C THR A 37 -1.19 4.26 -9.70
N ARG A 38 -2.47 4.51 -9.67
CA ARG A 38 -3.27 4.63 -8.46
C ARG A 38 -4.40 3.61 -8.47
N LEU A 39 -4.69 3.07 -7.29
CA LEU A 39 -5.83 2.19 -7.09
C LEU A 39 -6.72 2.79 -6.01
N GLN A 40 -7.96 3.11 -6.36
CA GLN A 40 -8.91 3.60 -5.36
C GLN A 40 -9.42 2.44 -4.52
N VAL A 41 -9.34 2.61 -3.20
CA VAL A 41 -9.83 1.62 -2.23
C VAL A 41 -10.67 2.35 -1.19
N CYS A 42 -11.47 1.59 -0.44
CA CYS A 42 -12.19 2.11 0.72
C CYS A 42 -11.44 1.64 1.96
N SER A 43 -10.95 2.59 2.75
CA SER A 43 -10.20 2.31 3.96
C SER A 43 -10.81 3.12 5.10
N ALA A 44 -11.15 2.45 6.20
CA ALA A 44 -11.73 3.09 7.38
C ALA A 44 -12.95 3.96 7.05
N GLY A 45 -13.77 3.51 6.10
CA GLY A 45 -14.98 4.23 5.69
C GLY A 45 -14.75 5.38 4.72
N HIS A 46 -13.54 5.58 4.24
CA HIS A 46 -13.19 6.66 3.33
C HIS A 46 -12.56 6.12 2.05
N ALA A 47 -12.86 6.77 0.93
CA ALA A 47 -12.16 6.48 -0.31
C ALA A 47 -10.75 7.04 -0.26
N SER A 48 -9.78 6.24 -0.66
CA SER A 48 -8.36 6.62 -0.70
C SER A 48 -7.73 6.02 -1.94
N ASP A 49 -6.67 6.67 -2.44
CA ASP A 49 -5.84 6.09 -3.48
C ASP A 49 -4.62 5.42 -2.87
N VAL A 50 -4.36 4.20 -3.30
CA VAL A 50 -3.08 3.54 -3.04
C VAL A 50 -2.09 4.04 -4.10
N CYS A 51 -0.99 4.61 -3.63
CA CYS A 51 0.03 5.18 -4.52
C CYS A 51 1.03 4.10 -4.91
N ALA A 52 0.69 3.28 -5.89
CA ALA A 52 1.56 2.19 -6.34
C ALA A 52 2.88 2.73 -6.93
N ASP A 53 2.85 3.94 -7.48
CA ASP A 53 4.04 4.61 -8.02
C ASP A 53 5.00 5.10 -6.94
N GLN A 54 4.58 5.09 -5.67
CA GLN A 54 5.39 5.51 -4.54
C GLN A 54 5.76 4.34 -3.63
N ILE A 55 5.76 3.14 -4.17
CA ILE A 55 6.17 1.95 -3.44
C ILE A 55 7.59 2.13 -2.90
N ARG A 56 7.80 1.75 -1.65
CA ARG A 56 9.11 1.90 -1.03
C ARG A 56 9.29 0.97 0.15
N VAL A 57 10.54 0.78 0.53
CA VAL A 57 10.92 0.01 1.71
C VAL A 57 11.02 0.94 2.90
N VAL A 58 10.45 0.53 4.02
CA VAL A 58 10.58 1.27 5.28
C VAL A 58 10.94 0.31 6.40
N SER A 59 11.56 0.85 7.45
CA SER A 59 11.82 0.09 8.66
C SER A 59 10.50 -0.20 9.37
N LYS A 60 10.35 -1.42 9.88
CA LYS A 60 9.17 -1.80 10.65
C LYS A 60 8.96 -0.90 11.86
N SER A 61 10.03 -0.35 12.43
CA SER A 61 9.94 0.55 13.57
C SER A 61 9.18 1.84 13.26
N ARG A 62 9.00 2.17 11.98
CA ARG A 62 8.24 3.35 11.56
C ARG A 62 6.73 3.10 11.49
N LEU A 63 6.31 1.84 11.57
CA LEU A 63 4.89 1.51 11.54
C LEU A 63 4.29 1.73 12.92
N ALA A 64 3.21 2.51 12.99
CA ALA A 64 2.55 2.81 14.26
C ALA A 64 1.56 1.73 14.67
N GLY A 65 0.91 1.08 13.70
CA GLY A 65 -0.07 0.05 13.98
C GLY A 65 -0.93 -0.25 12.76
N CYS A 66 -1.79 -1.24 12.91
CA CYS A 66 -2.70 -1.66 11.84
C CYS A 66 -4.09 -1.09 12.11
N ILE A 67 -4.62 -0.35 11.12
CA ILE A 67 -5.98 0.22 11.22
C ILE A 67 -7.01 -0.61 10.47
N GLY A 68 -6.59 -1.65 9.76
CA GLY A 68 -7.49 -2.52 9.03
C GLY A 68 -6.77 -3.28 7.93
N ARG A 69 -7.55 -3.92 7.07
CA ARG A 69 -7.05 -4.68 5.93
C ARG A 69 -7.80 -4.26 4.68
N LEU A 70 -7.13 -4.35 3.54
CA LEU A 70 -7.82 -4.25 2.26
C LEU A 70 -8.76 -5.43 2.09
N SER A 71 -9.86 -5.22 1.36
CA SER A 71 -10.69 -6.34 0.93
C SER A 71 -9.87 -7.28 0.04
N ALA A 72 -10.31 -8.53 -0.08
CA ALA A 72 -9.63 -9.50 -0.95
C ALA A 72 -9.59 -9.01 -2.40
N ASP A 73 -10.67 -8.36 -2.86
CA ASP A 73 -10.72 -7.82 -4.22
C ASP A 73 -9.74 -6.66 -4.40
N ASP A 74 -9.66 -5.75 -3.44
CA ASP A 74 -8.71 -4.63 -3.50
C ASP A 74 -7.27 -5.12 -3.41
N ALA A 75 -7.00 -6.11 -2.56
CA ALA A 75 -5.67 -6.68 -2.46
C ALA A 75 -5.24 -7.33 -3.78
N ARG A 76 -6.15 -8.06 -4.43
CA ARG A 76 -5.88 -8.68 -5.73
C ARG A 76 -5.63 -7.61 -6.80
N ALA A 77 -6.47 -6.58 -6.84
CA ALA A 77 -6.32 -5.50 -7.80
C ALA A 77 -4.99 -4.77 -7.61
N LEU A 78 -4.56 -4.58 -6.36
CA LEU A 78 -3.27 -3.95 -6.09
C LEU A 78 -2.10 -4.82 -6.56
N LEU A 79 -2.15 -6.12 -6.31
CA LEU A 79 -1.12 -7.03 -6.79
C LEU A 79 -1.03 -7.04 -8.31
N GLU A 80 -2.17 -7.02 -8.99
CA GLU A 80 -2.21 -6.95 -10.45
C GLU A 80 -1.58 -5.64 -10.93
N LEU A 81 -1.89 -4.53 -10.31
CA LEU A 81 -1.31 -3.23 -10.65
C LEU A 81 0.21 -3.22 -10.45
N LEU A 82 0.67 -3.71 -9.31
CA LEU A 82 2.11 -3.79 -9.03
C LEU A 82 2.83 -4.70 -10.01
N THR A 83 2.21 -5.82 -10.39
CA THR A 83 2.77 -6.73 -11.39
C THR A 83 2.86 -6.05 -12.74
N GLU A 84 1.83 -5.28 -13.13
CA GLU A 84 1.84 -4.53 -14.38
C GLU A 84 2.95 -3.49 -14.39
N MET A 85 3.14 -2.77 -13.28
CA MET A 85 4.13 -1.69 -13.21
C MET A 85 5.57 -2.20 -13.04
N TYR A 86 5.77 -3.27 -12.28
CA TYR A 86 7.10 -3.70 -11.85
C TYR A 86 7.41 -5.15 -12.15
N GLY A 87 6.49 -5.89 -12.71
CA GLY A 87 6.69 -7.29 -13.02
C GLY A 87 7.67 -7.51 -14.17
N ALA A 88 8.03 -8.78 -14.40
CA ALA A 88 8.92 -9.16 -15.47
C ALA A 88 8.31 -8.84 -16.84
N ARG A 89 9.16 -8.46 -17.78
CA ARG A 89 8.76 -8.11 -19.13
C ARG A 89 9.33 -9.07 -20.15
#